data_c3610c4297f3b9e9dd8a6fb1fedc5889
#
_entry.id   c3610c4297f3b9e9dd8a6fb1fedc5889
#
_cell.length_a   1.000
_cell.length_b   1.000
_cell.length_c   1.000
_cell.angle_alpha   90.00
_cell.angle_beta   90.00
_cell.angle_gamma   90.00
#
_symmetry.space_group_name_H-M   'P 1'
#
loop_
_entity.id
_entity.type
_entity.pdbx_description
1 polymer ?
#
loop_
_entity_poly.entity_id
_entity_poly.type
_entity_poly.pdbx_seq_one_letter_code
_entity_poly.pdbx_strand_id
1 'polypeptide(L)'
;MAIPNKTYNEIIDKLKSIGEKHEQISTVTTGDIFDIDLEKNTKYALMHINPVNVVTARYGLTYNFQIFVMDLVEPDNSNEQQVYSTILQICVDLISIFRNSKYQSSTDTDINSPIYFTEGDYTLEPFTERFDQAVTGWVFQIGVNVDNSFQTCEIPMQT
;
A
#
# COMPACT_ATOMS: atom_id res chain seq x y z
N MET A 1 -23.43 21.27 -3.97
CA MET A 1 -22.60 20.64 -2.94
C MET A 1 -21.34 20.10 -3.59
N ALA A 2 -20.19 20.50 -3.11
CA ALA A 2 -18.94 19.97 -3.64
C ALA A 2 -18.75 18.51 -3.21
N ILE A 3 -18.20 17.71 -4.11
CA ILE A 3 -17.84 16.33 -3.81
C ILE A 3 -16.58 16.36 -2.92
N PRO A 4 -16.63 15.79 -1.70
CA PRO A 4 -15.46 15.81 -0.84
C PRO A 4 -14.33 14.97 -1.45
N ASN A 5 -13.12 15.52 -1.41
CA ASN A 5 -11.94 14.83 -1.92
C ASN A 5 -11.48 13.78 -0.91
N LYS A 6 -10.97 12.66 -1.41
CA LYS A 6 -10.36 11.67 -0.55
C LYS A 6 -9.10 12.23 0.09
N THR A 7 -8.99 12.11 1.40
CA THR A 7 -7.80 12.54 2.12
C THR A 7 -6.74 11.45 2.09
N TYR A 8 -5.49 11.84 2.40
CA TYR A 8 -4.39 10.89 2.56
C TYR A 8 -4.75 9.78 3.57
N ASN A 9 -5.37 10.15 4.67
CA ASN A 9 -5.76 9.17 5.71
C ASN A 9 -6.74 8.13 5.17
N GLU A 10 -7.72 8.55 4.38
CA GLU A 10 -8.69 7.62 3.79
C GLU A 10 -8.02 6.63 2.83
N ILE A 11 -7.04 7.09 2.07
CA ILE A 11 -6.29 6.25 1.14
C ILE A 11 -5.44 5.24 1.90
N ILE A 12 -4.74 5.68 2.93
CA ILE A 12 -3.94 4.79 3.78
C ILE A 12 -4.83 3.77 4.46
N ASP A 13 -5.97 4.18 4.99
CA ASP A 13 -6.91 3.27 5.64
C ASP A 13 -7.44 2.21 4.67
N LYS A 14 -7.68 2.60 3.42
CA LYS A 14 -8.11 1.67 2.38
C LYS A 14 -7.03 0.62 2.08
N LEU A 15 -5.79 1.07 1.91
CA LEU A 15 -4.66 0.17 1.64
C LEU A 15 -4.41 -0.78 2.82
N LYS A 16 -4.48 -0.26 4.05
CA LYS A 16 -4.36 -1.07 5.26
C LYS A 16 -5.47 -2.13 5.33
N SER A 17 -6.69 -1.73 5.04
CA SER A 17 -7.84 -2.64 5.05
C SER A 17 -7.66 -3.78 4.05
N ILE A 18 -7.14 -3.49 2.87
CA ILE A 18 -6.87 -4.52 1.87
C ILE A 18 -5.82 -5.52 2.39
N GLY A 19 -4.75 -5.01 2.97
CA GLY A 19 -3.70 -5.88 3.55
C GLY A 19 -4.22 -6.70 4.73
N GLU A 20 -4.99 -6.09 5.62
CA GLU A 20 -5.54 -6.77 6.80
C GLU A 20 -6.52 -7.88 6.44
N LYS A 21 -7.20 -7.77 5.31
CA LYS A 21 -8.14 -8.80 4.85
C LYS A 21 -7.46 -10.00 4.21
N HIS A 22 -6.20 -9.90 3.86
CA HIS A 22 -5.48 -11.05 3.31
C HIS A 22 -5.10 -11.99 4.45
N GLU A 23 -5.51 -13.24 4.36
CA GLU A 23 -5.35 -14.22 5.44
C GLU A 23 -3.90 -14.50 5.82
N GLN A 24 -2.98 -14.35 4.87
CA GLN A 24 -1.56 -14.64 5.09
C GLN A 24 -0.76 -13.42 5.56
N ILE A 25 -1.37 -12.25 5.63
CA ILE A 25 -0.71 -11.04 6.15
C ILE A 25 -1.15 -10.86 7.60
N SER A 26 -0.18 -10.90 8.51
CA SER A 26 -0.45 -10.80 9.95
C SER A 26 -0.34 -9.40 10.51
N THR A 27 0.48 -8.55 9.89
CA THR A 27 0.75 -7.19 10.37
C THR A 27 0.81 -6.24 9.18
N VAL A 28 0.18 -5.07 9.32
CA VAL A 28 0.26 -3.99 8.32
C VAL A 28 0.78 -2.73 9.02
N THR A 29 1.84 -2.15 8.48
CA THR A 29 2.45 -0.91 8.99
C THR A 29 2.51 0.14 7.89
N THR A 30 2.62 1.40 8.28
CA THR A 30 2.70 2.53 7.35
C THR A 30 3.78 3.50 7.79
N GLY A 31 4.31 4.28 6.85
CA GLY A 31 5.30 5.31 7.12
C GLY A 31 6.62 5.04 6.41
N ASP A 32 7.68 5.73 6.84
CA ASP A 32 9.01 5.55 6.28
C ASP A 32 9.53 4.14 6.61
N ILE A 33 10.04 3.45 5.57
CA ILE A 33 10.58 2.09 5.75
C ILE A 33 11.75 2.07 6.75
N PHE A 34 12.51 3.17 6.85
CA PHE A 34 13.64 3.25 7.78
C PHE A 34 13.20 3.42 9.23
N ASP A 35 11.95 3.79 9.45
CA ASP A 35 11.38 3.98 10.79
C ASP A 35 10.60 2.74 11.27
N ILE A 36 10.67 1.64 10.54
CA ILE A 36 10.02 0.40 10.98
C ILE A 36 10.67 -0.10 12.26
N ASP A 37 9.86 -0.19 13.30
CA ASP A 37 10.26 -0.81 14.56
C ASP A 37 9.76 -2.26 14.56
N LEU A 38 10.67 -3.18 14.26
CA LEU A 38 10.36 -4.61 14.25
C LEU A 38 10.62 -5.19 15.63
N GLU A 39 9.63 -5.11 16.49
CA GLU A 39 9.72 -5.70 17.82
C GLU A 39 9.78 -7.23 17.74
N LYS A 40 10.32 -7.86 18.79
CA LYS A 40 10.44 -9.32 18.87
C LYS A 40 9.10 -10.04 18.71
N ASN A 41 8.01 -9.37 19.07
CA ASN A 41 6.66 -9.93 19.01
C ASN A 41 5.91 -9.60 17.73
N THR A 42 6.57 -8.96 16.77
CA THR A 42 5.93 -8.66 15.47
C THR A 42 5.56 -9.95 14.75
N LYS A 43 4.31 -10.03 14.34
CA LYS A 43 3.82 -11.19 13.60
C LYS A 43 4.04 -10.98 12.12
N TYR A 44 4.56 -11.99 11.45
CA TYR A 44 4.83 -12.01 10.00
C TYR A 44 3.81 -12.94 9.31
N ALA A 45 3.50 -12.84 8.02
CA ALA A 45 4.12 -11.86 7.09
C ALA A 45 3.66 -10.43 7.40
N LEU A 46 4.52 -9.48 7.13
CA LEU A 46 4.29 -8.05 7.36
C LEU A 46 4.19 -7.33 6.02
N MET A 47 3.16 -6.51 5.89
CA MET A 47 3.01 -5.57 4.76
C MET A 47 3.32 -4.16 5.27
N HIS A 48 4.22 -3.47 4.59
CA HIS A 48 4.55 -2.09 4.92
C HIS A 48 4.24 -1.17 3.76
N ILE A 49 3.54 -0.08 4.04
CA ILE A 49 3.14 0.92 3.06
C ILE A 49 4.00 2.16 3.25
N ASN A 50 4.90 2.40 2.30
CA ASN A 50 5.84 3.52 2.33
C ASN A 50 5.38 4.58 1.33
N PRO A 51 5.03 5.81 1.80
CA PRO A 51 4.67 6.87 0.87
C PRO A 51 5.88 7.35 0.07
N VAL A 52 5.71 7.53 -1.22
CA VAL A 52 6.77 8.00 -2.12
C VAL A 52 6.55 9.46 -2.47
N ASN A 53 5.45 9.78 -3.12
CA ASN A 53 5.10 11.14 -3.48
C ASN A 53 3.62 11.24 -3.84
N VAL A 54 3.18 12.48 -4.07
CA VAL A 54 1.86 12.77 -4.60
C VAL A 54 2.05 13.67 -5.81
N VAL A 55 1.46 13.29 -6.93
CA VAL A 55 1.57 14.04 -8.18
C VAL A 55 0.20 14.63 -8.51
N THR A 56 0.16 15.93 -8.79
CA THR A 56 -1.07 16.60 -9.23
C THR A 56 -1.21 16.50 -10.74
N ALA A 57 -2.41 16.23 -11.20
CA ALA A 57 -2.79 16.30 -12.60
C ALA A 57 -3.92 17.32 -12.75
N ARG A 58 -4.39 17.52 -13.97
CA ARG A 58 -5.38 18.59 -14.23
C ARG A 58 -6.66 18.42 -13.43
N TYR A 59 -7.13 17.18 -13.26
CA TYR A 59 -8.39 16.89 -12.58
C TYR A 59 -8.23 15.81 -11.51
N GLY A 60 -7.03 15.64 -10.99
CA GLY A 60 -6.83 14.58 -10.03
C GLY A 60 -5.48 14.63 -9.33
N LEU A 61 -5.35 13.72 -8.40
CA LEU A 61 -4.12 13.46 -7.65
C LEU A 61 -3.75 12.00 -7.80
N THR A 62 -2.46 11.72 -7.93
CA THR A 62 -1.93 10.36 -7.89
C THR A 62 -1.04 10.23 -6.66
N TYR A 63 -1.44 9.38 -5.74
CA TYR A 63 -0.66 9.05 -4.55
C TYR A 63 0.18 7.81 -4.86
N ASN A 64 1.48 7.95 -4.82
CA ASN A 64 2.40 6.84 -5.12
C ASN A 64 2.95 6.26 -3.83
N PHE A 65 2.87 4.94 -3.71
CA PHE A 65 3.34 4.19 -2.55
C PHE A 65 4.23 3.05 -3.00
N GLN A 66 5.19 2.70 -2.15
CA GLN A 66 5.90 1.43 -2.25
C GLN A 66 5.27 0.46 -1.25
N ILE A 67 4.97 -0.73 -1.71
CA ILE A 67 4.41 -1.78 -0.88
C ILE A 67 5.49 -2.83 -0.68
N PHE A 68 5.89 -3.02 0.57
CA PHE A 68 6.84 -4.06 0.97
C PHE A 68 6.06 -5.19 1.63
N VAL A 69 6.27 -6.41 1.18
CA VAL A 69 5.74 -7.59 1.88
C VAL A 69 6.93 -8.47 2.23
N MET A 70 7.06 -8.80 3.49
CA MET A 70 8.26 -9.45 4.01
C MET A 70 7.95 -10.49 5.07
N ASP A 71 8.85 -11.43 5.24
CA ASP A 71 8.78 -12.44 6.29
C ASP A 71 10.18 -12.73 6.82
N LEU A 72 10.24 -13.39 7.97
CA LEU A 72 11.48 -13.74 8.63
C LEU A 72 12.25 -14.80 7.84
N VAL A 73 13.58 -14.64 7.85
CA VAL A 73 14.50 -15.60 7.26
C VAL A 73 15.31 -16.22 8.39
N GLU A 74 15.51 -17.53 8.31
CA GLU A 74 16.37 -18.24 9.25
C GLU A 74 17.80 -17.68 9.21
N PRO A 75 18.54 -17.69 10.34
CA PRO A 75 19.89 -17.13 10.38
C PRO A 75 20.86 -17.71 9.36
N ASP A 76 20.65 -18.97 8.94
CA ASP A 76 21.47 -19.63 7.94
C ASP A 76 20.95 -19.46 6.51
N ASN A 77 19.88 -18.65 6.33
CA ASN A 77 19.20 -18.42 5.06
C ASN A 77 18.60 -19.69 4.42
N SER A 78 18.36 -20.74 5.20
CA SER A 78 17.89 -22.02 4.67
C SER A 78 16.48 -21.96 4.08
N ASN A 79 15.65 -21.03 4.55
CA ASN A 79 14.27 -20.87 4.10
C ASN A 79 14.07 -19.66 3.17
N GLU A 80 15.14 -18.98 2.75
CA GLU A 80 15.04 -17.73 1.97
C GLU A 80 14.26 -17.93 0.67
N GLN A 81 14.55 -19.00 -0.07
CA GLN A 81 13.86 -19.28 -1.33
C GLN A 81 12.37 -19.55 -1.09
N GLN A 82 12.02 -20.27 -0.04
CA GLN A 82 10.62 -20.52 0.31
C GLN A 82 9.89 -19.23 0.67
N VAL A 83 10.55 -18.35 1.41
CA VAL A 83 9.99 -17.02 1.76
C VAL A 83 9.75 -16.20 0.50
N TYR A 84 10.72 -16.15 -0.42
CA TYR A 84 10.53 -15.45 -1.69
C TYR A 84 9.31 -15.99 -2.45
N SER A 85 9.15 -17.31 -2.51
CA SER A 85 8.03 -17.92 -3.22
C SER A 85 6.67 -17.56 -2.59
N THR A 86 6.57 -17.70 -1.28
CA THR A 86 5.33 -17.42 -0.54
C THR A 86 4.97 -15.94 -0.60
N ILE A 87 5.94 -15.07 -0.40
CA ILE A 87 5.70 -13.62 -0.39
C ILE A 87 5.36 -13.12 -1.80
N LEU A 88 5.99 -13.67 -2.83
CA LEU A 88 5.64 -13.32 -4.20
C LEU A 88 4.17 -13.63 -4.49
N GLN A 89 3.67 -14.77 -4.02
CA GLN A 89 2.26 -15.14 -4.20
C GLN A 89 1.34 -14.13 -3.50
N ILE A 90 1.69 -13.70 -2.29
CA ILE A 90 0.93 -12.66 -1.56
C ILE A 90 0.92 -11.36 -2.35
N CYS A 91 2.07 -10.94 -2.90
CA CYS A 91 2.15 -9.73 -3.71
C CYS A 91 1.27 -9.82 -4.96
N VAL A 92 1.27 -10.97 -5.64
CA VAL A 92 0.41 -11.21 -6.81
C VAL A 92 -1.06 -11.12 -6.43
N ASP A 93 -1.43 -11.65 -5.27
CA ASP A 93 -2.81 -11.55 -4.77
C ASP A 93 -3.20 -10.09 -4.56
N LEU A 94 -2.34 -9.30 -3.92
CA LEU A 94 -2.59 -7.88 -3.68
C LEU A 94 -2.73 -7.12 -5.01
N ILE A 95 -1.84 -7.37 -5.96
CA ILE A 95 -1.91 -6.74 -7.29
C ILE A 95 -3.21 -7.10 -7.99
N SER A 96 -3.65 -8.34 -7.85
CA SER A 96 -4.92 -8.79 -8.43
C SER A 96 -6.11 -8.02 -7.85
N ILE A 97 -6.10 -7.76 -6.55
CA ILE A 97 -7.12 -6.95 -5.88
C ILE A 97 -7.09 -5.52 -6.43
N PHE A 98 -5.90 -4.93 -6.53
CA PHE A 98 -5.76 -3.56 -7.03
C PHE A 98 -6.25 -3.43 -8.47
N ARG A 99 -5.95 -4.41 -9.33
CA ARG A 99 -6.38 -4.39 -10.73
C ARG A 99 -7.88 -4.55 -10.92
N ASN A 100 -8.52 -5.36 -10.08
CA ASN A 100 -9.92 -5.70 -10.27
C ASN A 100 -10.89 -4.72 -9.63
N SER A 101 -10.43 -3.88 -8.73
CA SER A 101 -11.26 -2.87 -8.04
C SER A 101 -12.47 -3.43 -7.27
N LYS A 102 -12.53 -4.75 -7.08
CA LYS A 102 -13.68 -5.40 -6.42
C LYS A 102 -13.88 -4.93 -4.99
N TYR A 103 -12.78 -4.70 -4.29
CA TYR A 103 -12.83 -4.25 -2.91
C TYR A 103 -13.22 -2.78 -2.77
N GLN A 104 -13.05 -2.00 -3.82
CA GLN A 104 -13.52 -0.61 -3.83
C GLN A 104 -15.04 -0.54 -3.81
N SER A 105 -15.68 -1.35 -4.63
CA SER A 105 -17.14 -1.33 -4.73
C SER A 105 -17.85 -1.96 -3.54
N SER A 106 -17.20 -2.90 -2.83
CA SER A 106 -17.84 -3.61 -1.72
C SER A 106 -17.66 -2.93 -0.37
N THR A 107 -16.62 -2.13 -0.20
CA THR A 107 -16.27 -1.52 1.08
C THR A 107 -16.34 0.00 1.06
N ASP A 108 -16.29 0.61 -0.13
CA ASP A 108 -16.35 2.06 -0.27
C ASP A 108 -17.79 2.48 -0.49
N THR A 109 -18.38 3.13 0.51
CA THR A 109 -19.75 3.66 0.44
C THR A 109 -19.80 5.03 -0.23
N ASP A 110 -18.66 5.65 -0.49
CA ASP A 110 -18.58 6.96 -1.11
C ASP A 110 -18.45 6.82 -2.63
N ILE A 111 -19.59 6.70 -3.30
CA ILE A 111 -19.68 6.58 -4.75
C ILE A 111 -19.30 7.87 -5.48
N ASN A 112 -19.23 9.00 -4.75
CA ASN A 112 -18.95 10.30 -5.33
C ASN A 112 -17.46 10.59 -5.47
N SER A 113 -16.61 9.82 -4.82
CA SER A 113 -15.16 10.03 -4.81
C SER A 113 -14.44 8.70 -4.90
N PRO A 114 -14.56 7.97 -6.02
CA PRO A 114 -13.96 6.65 -6.15
C PRO A 114 -12.44 6.71 -6.19
N ILE A 115 -11.83 5.63 -5.71
CA ILE A 115 -10.39 5.42 -5.76
C ILE A 115 -10.09 4.46 -6.92
N TYR A 116 -9.15 4.84 -7.77
CA TYR A 116 -8.70 4.02 -8.88
C TYR A 116 -7.24 3.70 -8.71
N PHE A 117 -6.85 2.44 -8.90
CA PHE A 117 -5.46 2.05 -8.92
C PHE A 117 -4.90 2.19 -10.33
N THR A 118 -3.63 2.58 -10.43
CA THR A 118 -2.96 2.76 -11.72
C THR A 118 -2.98 1.44 -12.50
N GLU A 119 -3.43 1.51 -13.73
CA GLU A 119 -3.39 0.37 -14.65
C GLU A 119 -1.99 0.21 -15.21
N GLY A 120 -1.68 -1.01 -15.63
CA GLY A 120 -0.42 -1.32 -16.28
C GLY A 120 0.32 -2.46 -15.58
N ASP A 121 1.60 -2.54 -15.87
CA ASP A 121 2.44 -3.58 -15.34
C ASP A 121 3.07 -3.13 -14.02
N TYR A 122 3.08 -4.04 -13.06
CA TYR A 122 3.76 -3.83 -11.79
C TYR A 122 5.08 -4.59 -11.82
N THR A 123 6.16 -3.90 -11.47
CA THR A 123 7.48 -4.53 -11.37
C THR A 123 7.72 -4.89 -9.90
N LEU A 124 7.99 -6.16 -9.65
CA LEU A 124 8.31 -6.64 -8.31
C LEU A 124 9.82 -6.84 -8.23
N GLU A 125 10.42 -6.24 -7.20
CA GLU A 125 11.85 -6.36 -6.96
C GLU A 125 12.09 -7.07 -5.64
N PRO A 126 13.10 -7.95 -5.55
CA PRO A 126 13.42 -8.61 -4.29
C PRO A 126 13.95 -7.59 -3.28
N PHE A 127 13.57 -7.80 -2.04
CA PHE A 127 13.94 -6.94 -0.92
C PHE A 127 14.53 -7.80 0.19
N THR A 128 15.71 -7.39 0.67
CA THR A 128 16.35 -8.04 1.82
C THR A 128 16.88 -6.95 2.74
N GLU A 129 16.43 -6.94 3.97
CA GLU A 129 16.89 -6.03 4.98
C GLU A 129 17.26 -6.77 6.25
N ARG A 130 18.26 -6.24 6.92
CA ARG A 130 18.68 -6.73 8.21
C ARG A 130 18.44 -5.65 9.24
N PHE A 131 17.22 -5.61 9.71
CA PHE A 131 16.87 -4.88 10.94
C PHE A 131 17.39 -5.68 12.14
N ASP A 132 16.80 -5.54 13.29
CA ASP A 132 17.10 -6.42 14.42
C ASP A 132 16.81 -7.90 14.10
N GLN A 133 15.94 -8.14 13.12
CA GLN A 133 15.64 -9.46 12.59
C GLN A 133 15.83 -9.44 11.07
N ALA A 134 16.41 -10.51 10.52
CA ALA A 134 16.58 -10.63 9.08
C ALA A 134 15.24 -10.93 8.42
N VAL A 135 14.87 -10.11 7.46
CA VAL A 135 13.63 -10.25 6.68
C VAL A 135 13.94 -10.22 5.19
N THR A 136 13.14 -10.90 4.41
CA THR A 136 13.22 -10.86 2.97
C THR A 136 11.81 -10.86 2.37
N GLY A 137 11.68 -10.40 1.16
CA GLY A 137 10.40 -10.34 0.48
C GLY A 137 10.50 -9.61 -0.83
N TRP A 138 9.42 -8.96 -1.19
CA TRP A 138 9.29 -8.23 -2.46
C TRP A 138 8.75 -6.84 -2.21
N VAL A 139 9.13 -5.92 -3.09
CA VAL A 139 8.62 -4.55 -3.10
C VAL A 139 8.07 -4.24 -4.49
N PHE A 140 6.97 -3.54 -4.51
CA PHE A 140 6.40 -3.01 -5.75
C PHE A 140 5.80 -1.63 -5.49
N GLN A 141 5.65 -0.86 -6.57
CA GLN A 141 5.09 0.49 -6.49
C GLN A 141 3.68 0.50 -7.05
N ILE A 142 2.78 1.19 -6.36
CA ILE A 142 1.41 1.41 -6.82
C ILE A 142 1.12 2.91 -6.90
N GLY A 143 0.18 3.25 -7.78
CA GLY A 143 -0.39 4.60 -7.83
C GLY A 143 -1.88 4.53 -7.50
N VAL A 144 -2.34 5.41 -6.64
CA VAL A 144 -3.75 5.55 -6.30
C VAL A 144 -4.24 6.87 -6.87
N ASN A 145 -5.16 6.79 -7.82
CA ASN A 145 -5.69 7.96 -8.52
C ASN A 145 -7.00 8.40 -7.89
N VAL A 146 -7.09 9.68 -7.57
CA VAL A 146 -8.27 10.28 -6.94
C VAL A 146 -8.64 11.53 -7.74
N ASP A 147 -9.92 11.65 -8.07
CA ASP A 147 -10.42 12.83 -8.78
C ASP A 147 -10.42 14.04 -7.87
N ASN A 148 -10.00 15.18 -8.40
CA ASN A 148 -10.04 16.47 -7.71
C ASN A 148 -10.27 17.58 -8.72
N SER A 149 -11.29 18.36 -8.50
CA SER A 149 -11.65 19.47 -9.39
C SER A 149 -10.79 20.72 -9.19
N PHE A 150 -10.00 20.78 -8.11
CA PHE A 150 -9.18 21.95 -7.74
C PHE A 150 -9.99 23.24 -7.64
N GLN A 151 -11.21 23.16 -7.11
CA GLN A 151 -12.06 24.32 -6.88
C GLN A 151 -11.53 25.14 -5.72
N THR A 152 -11.55 26.46 -5.90
CA THR A 152 -11.05 27.37 -4.87
C THR A 152 -12.15 27.88 -3.94
N CYS A 153 -13.42 27.65 -4.27
CA CYS A 153 -14.56 28.23 -3.55
C CYS A 153 -14.66 27.77 -2.09
N GLU A 154 -14.16 26.59 -1.78
CA GLU A 154 -14.27 26.02 -0.43
C GLU A 154 -12.93 26.05 0.34
N ILE A 155 -11.92 26.69 -0.23
CA ILE A 155 -10.63 26.83 0.43
C ILE A 155 -10.77 27.88 1.56
N PRO A 156 -10.39 27.55 2.80
CA PRO A 156 -10.50 28.50 3.92
C PRO A 156 -9.41 29.57 3.85
N MET A 157 -9.58 30.51 2.92
CA MET A 157 -8.65 31.61 2.72
C MET A 157 -9.08 32.81 3.51
N GLN A 158 -8.12 33.54 4.07
CA GLN A 158 -8.37 34.88 4.64
C GLN A 158 -8.44 35.87 3.51
N THR A 159 -9.45 36.72 3.57
CA THR A 159 -9.62 37.83 2.61
C THR A 159 -9.03 39.13 3.15
#